data_c1d072ab223433f227a81281870c5972
#
_entry.id   c1d072ab223433f227a81281870c5972
#
_cell.length_a   1.000
_cell.length_b   1.000
_cell.length_c   1.000
_cell.angle_alpha   90.00
_cell.angle_beta   90.00
_cell.angle_gamma   90.00
#
_symmetry.space_group_name_H-M   'P 1'
#
loop_
_entity.id
_entity.type
_entity.pdbx_description
1 polymer ?
#
loop_
_entity_poly.entity_id
_entity_poly.type
_entity_poly.pdbx_seq_one_letter_code
_entity_poly.pdbx_strand_id
1 'polypeptide(L)'
;MDNYEKLVELIEDPAVEEIWMNSPTEIFVSRGGTAQLSNLVLTAAEIETMVERMLRSSGRRLDYANPCVDATLETGERLHVVIPPVTATWCVNIRKHHARARRIQDLVGLGMMPSWLAGFLSEAVRIGLNIVVAGPTQSGKTTT
;
A
#
# COMPACT_ATOMS: atom_id res chain seq x y z
N MET A 1 12.58 -17.29 -14.31
CA MET A 1 11.54 -16.45 -13.70
C MET A 1 11.94 -15.01 -13.91
N ASP A 2 11.14 -14.28 -14.65
CA ASP A 2 11.38 -12.87 -14.96
C ASP A 2 11.30 -12.05 -13.65
N ASN A 3 12.10 -10.99 -13.53
CA ASN A 3 12.05 -10.10 -12.36
C ASN A 3 10.67 -9.44 -12.17
N TYR A 4 9.93 -9.27 -13.26
CA TYR A 4 8.52 -8.82 -13.19
C TYR A 4 7.63 -9.87 -12.50
N GLU A 5 7.79 -11.15 -12.81
CA GLU A 5 7.04 -12.23 -12.15
C GLU A 5 7.31 -12.25 -10.65
N LYS A 6 8.57 -12.06 -10.23
CA LYS A 6 8.92 -11.97 -8.79
C LYS A 6 8.28 -10.77 -8.10
N LEU A 7 8.18 -9.62 -8.78
CA LEU A 7 7.47 -8.47 -8.23
C LEU A 7 5.96 -8.75 -8.12
N VAL A 8 5.37 -9.38 -9.14
CA VAL A 8 3.95 -9.78 -9.09
C VAL A 8 3.70 -10.73 -7.92
N GLU A 9 4.58 -11.72 -7.70
CA GLU A 9 4.50 -12.60 -6.52
C GLU A 9 4.52 -11.82 -5.19
N LEU A 10 5.38 -10.78 -5.07
CA LEU A 10 5.41 -9.92 -3.89
C LEU A 10 4.12 -9.09 -3.76
N ILE A 11 3.56 -8.63 -4.87
CA ILE A 11 2.28 -7.89 -4.87
C ILE A 11 1.14 -8.84 -4.49
N GLU A 12 1.14 -10.07 -4.94
CA GLU A 12 0.11 -11.07 -4.65
C GLU A 12 0.27 -11.71 -3.24
N ASP A 13 1.48 -11.69 -2.65
CA ASP A 13 1.72 -12.25 -1.32
C ASP A 13 0.83 -11.54 -0.26
N PRO A 14 -0.14 -12.22 0.36
CA PRO A 14 -1.05 -11.61 1.32
C PRO A 14 -0.35 -11.11 2.60
N ALA A 15 0.87 -11.56 2.88
CA ALA A 15 1.65 -11.09 4.02
C ALA A 15 2.37 -9.76 3.74
N VAL A 16 2.56 -9.38 2.47
CA VAL A 16 3.19 -8.12 2.08
C VAL A 16 2.16 -6.98 2.13
N GLU A 17 2.46 -5.95 2.89
CA GLU A 17 1.62 -4.76 3.10
C GLU A 17 2.04 -3.61 2.19
N GLU A 18 3.34 -3.48 1.97
CA GLU A 18 3.91 -2.36 1.21
C GLU A 18 5.24 -2.78 0.58
N ILE A 19 5.55 -2.22 -0.59
CA ILE A 19 6.80 -2.44 -1.34
C ILE A 19 7.40 -1.07 -1.65
N TRP A 20 8.68 -0.85 -1.31
CA TRP A 20 9.43 0.35 -1.66
C TRP A 20 10.62 -0.01 -2.53
N MET A 21 10.76 0.68 -3.65
CA MET A 21 11.93 0.65 -4.51
C MET A 21 12.60 2.02 -4.43
N ASN A 22 13.65 2.14 -3.62
CA ASN A 22 14.41 3.38 -3.48
C ASN A 22 15.54 3.47 -4.52
N SER A 23 16.00 2.33 -4.99
CA SER A 23 16.95 2.16 -6.08
C SER A 23 16.76 0.77 -6.70
N PRO A 24 17.41 0.46 -7.83
CA PRO A 24 17.37 -0.86 -8.45
C PRO A 24 17.79 -2.02 -7.53
N THR A 25 18.63 -1.76 -6.55
CA THR A 25 19.17 -2.75 -5.61
C THR A 25 18.58 -2.66 -4.19
N GLU A 26 17.79 -1.61 -3.91
CA GLU A 26 17.23 -1.35 -2.58
C GLU A 26 15.70 -1.44 -2.63
N ILE A 27 15.22 -2.68 -2.68
CA ILE A 27 13.79 -2.99 -2.72
C ILE A 27 13.39 -3.59 -1.38
N PHE A 28 12.59 -2.85 -0.64
CA PHE A 28 12.10 -3.24 0.67
C PHE A 28 10.65 -3.72 0.59
N VAL A 29 10.29 -4.62 1.48
CA VAL A 29 8.91 -5.08 1.69
C VAL A 29 8.53 -4.96 3.16
N SER A 30 7.28 -4.56 3.43
CA SER A 30 6.72 -4.60 4.78
C SER A 30 5.87 -5.84 4.96
N ARG A 31 6.09 -6.55 6.07
CA ARG A 31 5.27 -7.66 6.54
C ARG A 31 4.99 -7.48 8.03
N GLY A 32 3.72 -7.41 8.40
CA GLY A 32 3.33 -7.21 9.81
C GLY A 32 3.89 -5.92 10.42
N GLY A 33 3.99 -4.85 9.62
CA GLY A 33 4.55 -3.56 10.04
C GLY A 33 6.08 -3.51 10.11
N THR A 34 6.80 -4.59 9.75
CA THR A 34 8.27 -4.63 9.76
C THR A 34 8.82 -4.56 8.33
N ALA A 35 9.67 -3.57 8.08
CA ALA A 35 10.37 -3.42 6.81
C ALA A 35 11.58 -4.37 6.72
N GLN A 36 11.72 -5.05 5.59
CA GLN A 36 12.81 -5.97 5.29
C GLN A 36 13.32 -5.73 3.88
N LEU A 37 14.65 -5.79 3.70
CA LEU A 37 15.25 -5.76 2.36
C LEU A 37 14.89 -7.07 1.65
N SER A 38 14.35 -6.97 0.43
CA SER A 38 14.05 -8.13 -0.40
C SER A 38 15.31 -8.64 -1.11
N ASN A 39 15.26 -9.84 -1.63
CA ASN A 39 16.28 -10.38 -2.52
C ASN A 39 16.07 -10.03 -4.01
N LEU A 40 15.06 -9.21 -4.31
CA LEU A 40 14.79 -8.75 -5.66
C LEU A 40 15.78 -7.63 -6.02
N VAL A 41 16.47 -7.79 -7.13
CA VAL A 41 17.35 -6.79 -7.73
C VAL A 41 16.88 -6.54 -9.15
N LEU A 42 16.68 -5.28 -9.50
CA LEU A 42 16.20 -4.84 -10.80
C LEU A 42 17.24 -3.95 -11.47
N THR A 43 17.08 -3.74 -12.76
CA THR A 43 17.73 -2.66 -13.48
C THR A 43 16.82 -1.45 -13.56
N ALA A 44 17.37 -0.27 -13.85
CA ALA A 44 16.57 0.94 -14.04
C ALA A 44 15.54 0.77 -15.17
N ALA A 45 15.90 0.12 -16.26
CA ALA A 45 15.02 -0.16 -17.40
C ALA A 45 13.87 -1.13 -17.04
N GLU A 46 14.13 -2.10 -16.16
CA GLU A 46 13.07 -2.99 -15.66
C GLU A 46 12.07 -2.23 -14.79
N ILE A 47 12.54 -1.34 -13.89
CA ILE A 47 11.65 -0.50 -13.07
C ILE A 47 10.79 0.39 -13.97
N GLU A 48 11.39 1.06 -14.94
CA GLU A 48 10.66 1.90 -15.91
C GLU A 48 9.57 1.10 -16.63
N THR A 49 9.94 -0.05 -17.21
CA THR A 49 8.99 -0.93 -17.92
C THR A 49 7.87 -1.42 -16.99
N MET A 50 8.18 -1.75 -15.75
CA MET A 50 7.19 -2.18 -14.75
C MET A 50 6.21 -1.06 -14.43
N VAL A 51 6.70 0.15 -14.16
CA VAL A 51 5.87 1.31 -13.85
C VAL A 51 4.97 1.66 -15.04
N GLU A 52 5.52 1.66 -16.27
CA GLU A 52 4.72 1.90 -17.47
C GLU A 52 3.57 0.89 -17.62
N ARG A 53 3.83 -0.39 -17.36
CA ARG A 53 2.80 -1.43 -17.38
C ARG A 53 1.72 -1.18 -16.33
N MET A 54 2.11 -0.83 -15.09
CA MET A 54 1.19 -0.54 -14.00
C MET A 54 0.34 0.70 -14.27
N LEU A 55 0.91 1.73 -14.90
CA LEU A 55 0.19 2.98 -15.19
C LEU A 55 -0.71 2.88 -16.42
N ARG A 56 -0.54 1.87 -17.29
CA ARG A 56 -1.25 1.76 -18.57
C ARG A 56 -2.78 1.85 -18.44
N SER A 57 -3.34 1.24 -17.41
CA SER A 57 -4.78 1.23 -17.14
C SER A 57 -5.27 2.47 -16.39
N SER A 58 -4.37 3.20 -15.73
CA SER A 58 -4.72 4.34 -14.88
C SER A 58 -5.00 5.63 -15.65
N GLY A 59 -4.63 5.70 -16.93
CA GLY A 59 -4.69 6.92 -17.74
C GLY A 59 -3.74 8.03 -17.26
N ARG A 60 -2.88 7.75 -16.28
CA ARG A 60 -1.89 8.71 -15.76
C ARG A 60 -0.64 8.71 -16.64
N ARG A 61 -0.03 9.89 -16.76
CA ARG A 61 1.25 10.07 -17.44
C ARG A 61 2.35 10.39 -16.44
N LEU A 62 3.52 9.82 -16.71
CA LEU A 62 4.74 10.05 -15.95
C LEU A 62 5.83 10.44 -16.97
N ASP A 63 6.31 11.66 -16.87
CA ASP A 63 7.34 12.23 -17.75
C ASP A 63 8.11 13.33 -17.02
N TYR A 64 9.11 13.92 -17.66
CA TYR A 64 9.91 15.00 -17.06
C TYR A 64 9.11 16.27 -16.71
N ALA A 65 7.98 16.49 -17.36
CA ALA A 65 7.09 17.60 -17.03
C ALA A 65 6.17 17.27 -15.83
N ASN A 66 5.90 15.98 -15.63
CA ASN A 66 5.09 15.43 -14.54
C ASN A 66 5.86 14.29 -13.86
N PRO A 67 6.92 14.61 -13.09
CA PRO A 67 7.85 13.61 -12.55
C PRO A 67 7.31 12.84 -11.34
N CYS A 68 6.09 13.10 -10.91
CA CYS A 68 5.43 12.45 -9.79
C CYS A 68 4.05 11.97 -10.21
N VAL A 69 3.69 10.75 -9.83
CA VAL A 69 2.36 10.20 -10.08
C VAL A 69 1.83 9.43 -8.90
N ASP A 70 0.54 9.65 -8.62
CA ASP A 70 -0.27 8.83 -7.73
C ASP A 70 -1.34 8.12 -8.57
N ALA A 71 -1.43 6.81 -8.45
CA ALA A 71 -2.41 5.98 -9.15
C ALA A 71 -2.98 4.90 -8.23
N THR A 72 -4.12 4.37 -8.61
CA THR A 72 -4.66 3.13 -8.04
C THR A 72 -4.59 2.08 -9.14
N LEU A 73 -3.98 0.93 -8.84
CA LEU A 73 -3.88 -0.20 -9.76
C LEU A 73 -5.26 -0.87 -9.92
N GLU A 74 -5.43 -1.66 -10.98
CA GLU A 74 -6.70 -2.39 -11.22
C GLU A 74 -7.08 -3.32 -10.06
N THR A 75 -6.08 -3.86 -9.39
CA THR A 75 -6.21 -4.74 -8.23
C THR A 75 -6.44 -3.99 -6.91
N GLY A 76 -6.42 -2.64 -6.95
CA GLY A 76 -6.78 -1.76 -5.83
C GLY A 76 -5.60 -1.21 -5.02
N GLU A 77 -4.37 -1.63 -5.29
CA GLU A 77 -3.18 -1.10 -4.62
C GLU A 77 -2.96 0.38 -5.01
N ARG A 78 -2.40 1.14 -4.10
CA ARG A 78 -1.92 2.49 -4.36
C ARG A 78 -0.49 2.45 -4.86
N LEU A 79 -0.26 3.08 -6.00
CA LEU A 79 1.05 3.28 -6.60
C LEU A 79 1.44 4.74 -6.49
N HIS A 80 2.61 5.02 -5.93
CA HIS A 80 3.26 6.33 -5.96
C HIS A 80 4.61 6.19 -6.62
N VAL A 81 4.90 7.03 -7.61
CA VAL A 81 6.17 7.02 -8.35
C VAL A 81 6.73 8.42 -8.44
N VAL A 82 8.03 8.54 -8.23
CA VAL A 82 8.79 9.77 -8.43
C VAL A 82 10.03 9.45 -9.27
N ILE A 83 10.27 10.26 -10.30
CA ILE A 83 11.40 10.07 -11.23
C ILE A 83 12.35 11.26 -11.24
N PRO A 84 13.55 11.14 -11.83
CA PRO A 84 14.42 12.29 -12.08
C PRO A 84 13.69 13.42 -12.84
N PRO A 85 13.94 14.69 -12.56
CA PRO A 85 15.03 15.20 -11.71
C PRO A 85 14.68 15.38 -10.22
N VAL A 86 13.47 14.98 -9.78
CA VAL A 86 13.05 15.14 -8.38
C VAL A 86 13.80 14.18 -7.46
N THR A 87 14.10 12.98 -7.95
CA THR A 87 14.91 11.96 -7.28
C THR A 87 16.11 11.59 -8.13
N ALA A 88 17.14 11.00 -7.54
CA ALA A 88 18.32 10.55 -8.28
C ALA A 88 18.04 9.32 -9.18
N THR A 89 17.11 8.48 -8.75
CA THR A 89 16.67 7.27 -9.44
C THR A 89 15.15 7.18 -9.41
N TRP A 90 14.58 6.23 -10.13
CA TRP A 90 13.15 5.94 -10.00
C TRP A 90 12.85 5.42 -8.60
N CYS A 91 11.98 6.13 -7.88
CA CYS A 91 11.46 5.73 -6.59
C CYS A 91 10.01 5.29 -6.76
N VAL A 92 9.70 4.08 -6.31
CA VAL A 92 8.37 3.48 -6.45
C VAL A 92 7.88 3.00 -5.09
N ASN A 93 6.64 3.34 -4.75
CA ASN A 93 5.96 2.81 -3.59
C ASN A 93 4.65 2.14 -4.03
N ILE A 94 4.45 0.90 -3.64
CA ILE A 94 3.22 0.15 -3.87
C ILE A 94 2.65 -0.22 -2.50
N ARG A 95 1.50 0.35 -2.16
CA ARG A 95 0.82 0.09 -0.90
C ARG A 95 -0.45 -0.69 -1.11
N LYS A 96 -0.52 -1.86 -0.50
CA LYS A 96 -1.68 -2.73 -0.56
C LYS A 96 -2.74 -2.30 0.45
N HIS A 97 -3.99 -2.35 0.03
CA HIS A 97 -5.12 -2.19 0.91
C HIS A 97 -5.50 -3.54 1.53
N HIS A 98 -4.90 -3.86 2.66
CA HIS A 98 -5.37 -4.98 3.48
C HIS A 98 -6.59 -4.53 4.28
N ALA A 99 -7.76 -4.75 3.74
CA ALA A 99 -8.99 -4.71 4.55
C ALA A 99 -9.01 -5.96 5.45
N ARG A 100 -8.20 -5.95 6.54
CA ARG A 100 -8.20 -7.04 7.55
C ARG A 100 -9.52 -7.10 8.31
N ALA A 101 -10.28 -6.01 8.30
CA ALA A 101 -11.59 -5.92 8.91
C ALA A 101 -12.55 -5.18 7.96
N ARG A 102 -13.69 -5.77 7.67
CA ARG A 102 -14.78 -5.16 6.89
C ARG A 102 -16.01 -4.86 7.74
N ARG A 103 -16.07 -5.45 8.91
CA ARG A 103 -17.17 -5.31 9.87
C ARG A 103 -16.57 -5.05 11.25
N ILE A 104 -17.33 -4.37 12.10
CA ILE A 104 -16.89 -4.08 13.47
C ILE A 104 -16.62 -5.36 14.28
N GLN A 105 -17.31 -6.46 13.96
CA GLN A 105 -17.08 -7.77 14.58
C GLN A 105 -15.71 -8.35 14.23
N ASP A 106 -15.16 -8.04 13.05
CA ASP A 106 -13.82 -8.48 12.66
C ASP A 106 -12.77 -7.85 13.57
N LEU A 107 -12.98 -6.57 14.00
CA LEU A 107 -12.12 -5.87 14.94
C LEU A 107 -12.12 -6.52 16.33
N VAL A 108 -13.28 -7.04 16.75
CA VAL A 108 -13.38 -7.82 17.99
C VAL A 108 -12.60 -9.13 17.86
N GLY A 109 -12.75 -9.84 16.73
CA GLY A 109 -12.00 -11.07 16.44
C GLY A 109 -10.49 -10.87 16.38
N LEU A 110 -10.04 -9.70 15.91
CA LEU A 110 -8.61 -9.30 15.91
C LEU A 110 -8.12 -8.82 17.29
N GLY A 111 -8.98 -8.77 18.30
CA GLY A 111 -8.62 -8.27 19.64
C GLY A 111 -8.39 -6.75 19.74
N MET A 112 -8.81 -5.98 18.72
CA MET A 112 -8.64 -4.52 18.69
C MET A 112 -9.61 -3.80 19.63
N MET A 113 -10.74 -4.41 19.93
CA MET A 113 -11.73 -3.88 20.89
C MET A 113 -12.54 -5.01 21.52
N PRO A 114 -13.09 -4.80 22.73
CA PRO A 114 -14.03 -5.73 23.34
C PRO A 114 -15.42 -5.65 22.67
N SER A 115 -16.18 -6.73 22.71
CA SER A 115 -17.49 -6.84 22.06
C SER A 115 -18.53 -5.79 22.56
N TRP A 116 -18.47 -5.42 23.83
CA TRP A 116 -19.36 -4.39 24.37
C TRP A 116 -19.13 -3.02 23.71
N LEU A 117 -17.84 -2.69 23.41
CA LEU A 117 -17.50 -1.43 22.73
C LEU A 117 -17.96 -1.45 21.26
N ALA A 118 -17.83 -2.59 20.58
CA ALA A 118 -18.37 -2.75 19.24
C ALA A 118 -19.88 -2.53 19.18
N GLY A 119 -20.61 -3.06 20.16
CA GLY A 119 -22.06 -2.82 20.30
C GLY A 119 -22.39 -1.35 20.55
N PHE A 120 -21.67 -0.70 21.47
CA PHE A 120 -21.84 0.72 21.76
C PHE A 120 -21.57 1.58 20.52
N LEU A 121 -20.47 1.37 19.80
CA LEU A 121 -20.12 2.14 18.61
C LEU A 121 -21.14 1.94 17.48
N SER A 122 -21.62 0.72 17.28
CA SER A 122 -22.67 0.44 16.29
C SER A 122 -23.94 1.20 16.57
N GLU A 123 -24.36 1.25 17.84
CA GLU A 123 -25.53 1.99 18.26
C GLU A 123 -25.32 3.51 18.15
N ALA A 124 -24.16 4.01 18.55
CA ALA A 124 -23.79 5.42 18.42
C ALA A 124 -23.86 5.90 16.97
N VAL A 125 -23.36 5.11 16.01
CA VAL A 125 -23.47 5.40 14.57
C VAL A 125 -24.94 5.36 14.12
N ARG A 126 -25.71 4.38 14.59
CA ARG A 126 -27.13 4.22 14.21
C ARG A 126 -27.97 5.42 14.60
N ILE A 127 -27.69 6.03 15.76
CA ILE A 127 -28.40 7.22 16.25
C ILE A 127 -27.77 8.55 15.79
N GLY A 128 -26.73 8.49 14.92
CA GLY A 128 -26.13 9.67 14.28
C GLY A 128 -25.16 10.45 15.16
N LEU A 129 -24.53 9.83 16.16
CA LEU A 129 -23.50 10.50 16.96
C LEU A 129 -22.23 10.72 16.15
N ASN A 130 -21.56 11.84 16.40
CA ASN A 130 -20.23 12.11 15.87
C ASN A 130 -19.18 11.35 16.69
N ILE A 131 -18.36 10.55 16.02
CA ILE A 131 -17.30 9.76 16.65
C ILE A 131 -15.95 10.23 16.11
N VAL A 132 -15.00 10.47 17.01
CA VAL A 132 -13.61 10.81 16.65
C VAL A 132 -12.70 9.66 17.05
N VAL A 133 -12.01 9.08 16.07
CA VAL A 133 -10.99 8.04 16.29
C VAL A 133 -9.61 8.67 16.19
N ALA A 134 -8.86 8.67 17.29
CA ALA A 134 -7.55 9.26 17.40
C ALA A 134 -6.49 8.21 17.75
N GLY A 135 -5.25 8.42 17.27
CA GLY A 135 -4.14 7.54 17.57
C GLY A 135 -2.92 7.84 16.67
N PRO A 136 -1.75 7.27 16.96
CA PRO A 136 -0.55 7.44 16.13
C PRO A 136 -0.69 6.80 14.74
N THR A 137 0.25 7.07 13.86
CA THR A 137 0.31 6.40 12.54
C THR A 137 0.40 4.89 12.72
N GLN A 138 -0.25 4.13 11.84
CA GLN A 138 -0.32 2.66 11.87
C GLN A 138 -1.06 2.05 13.08
N SER A 139 -1.75 2.84 13.90
CA SER A 139 -2.52 2.33 15.05
C SER A 139 -3.90 1.75 14.68
N GLY A 140 -4.21 1.59 13.41
CA GLY A 140 -5.50 1.04 12.96
C GLY A 140 -6.65 2.06 12.84
N LYS A 141 -6.38 3.37 12.97
CA LYS A 141 -7.43 4.42 12.87
C LYS A 141 -8.36 4.29 11.66
N THR A 142 -7.81 3.96 10.51
CA THR A 142 -8.56 3.83 9.25
C THR A 142 -9.24 2.47 9.11
N THR A 143 -8.85 1.50 9.93
CA THR A 143 -9.44 0.16 9.97
C THR A 143 -10.67 0.11 10.88
N THR A 144 -10.77 1.05 11.82
CA THR A 144 -11.92 1.23 12.72
C THR A 144 -12.99 2.06 12.04
#